data_b98f3bb3c1d270d4d1a81322eac300c1
#
_entry.id   b98f3bb3c1d270d4d1a81322eac300c1
#
_cell.length_a   1.000
_cell.length_b   1.000
_cell.length_c   1.000
_cell.angle_alpha   90.00
_cell.angle_beta   90.00
_cell.angle_gamma   90.00
#
_symmetry.space_group_name_H-M   'P 1'
#
loop_
_entity.id
_entity.type
_entity.pdbx_description
1 polymer ?
#
loop_
_entity_poly.entity_id
_entity_poly.type
_entity_poly.pdbx_seq_one_letter_code
_entity_poly.pdbx_strand_id
1 'polypeptide(L)'
;FPIIFNSLQFFRYKIKSIFKKLYLKRTDTYKTWIINLNTKIVLTTTVSLLVLGTMFFFLLEYNNTLAEHKTLFGKIATSFFGSVTPRTAGFNQVNIAEMLLPTTLMTVLLMWIGASPASTGGGIKTSTFALAAANIVNLIRGKRTNIFGREISQLSMNRAFAIIMLSF
;
A
#
# COMPACT_ATOMS: atom_id res chain seq x y z
N PHE A 1 11.58 -3.55 10.09
CA PHE A 1 11.33 -3.67 11.54
C PHE A 1 10.60 -2.47 12.19
N PRO A 2 10.91 -1.17 11.94
CA PRO A 2 10.24 -0.07 12.63
C PRO A 2 8.74 0.06 12.31
N ILE A 3 8.30 -0.31 11.10
CA ILE A 3 6.89 -0.22 10.68
C ILE A 3 6.06 -1.30 11.39
N ILE A 4 6.55 -2.53 11.44
CA ILE A 4 5.88 -3.66 12.10
C ILE A 4 5.80 -3.41 13.60
N PHE A 5 6.89 -2.95 14.21
CA PHE A 5 6.95 -2.65 15.64
C PHE A 5 5.97 -1.52 16.03
N ASN A 6 5.90 -0.47 15.21
CA ASN A 6 5.00 0.66 15.41
C ASN A 6 3.52 0.26 15.21
N SER A 7 3.22 -0.63 14.25
CA SER A 7 1.88 -1.19 14.04
C SER A 7 1.45 -2.08 15.20
N LEU A 8 2.36 -2.92 15.72
CA LEU A 8 2.09 -3.78 16.88
C LEU A 8 1.86 -2.96 18.15
N GLN A 9 2.63 -1.90 18.38
CA GLN A 9 2.40 -0.98 19.50
C GLN A 9 1.05 -0.29 19.40
N PHE A 10 0.65 0.14 18.19
CA PHE A 10 -0.67 0.73 17.98
C PHE A 10 -1.80 -0.25 18.25
N PHE A 11 -1.68 -1.49 17.79
CA PHE A 11 -2.68 -2.52 18.02
C PHE A 11 -2.82 -2.84 19.51
N ARG A 12 -1.69 -3.00 20.21
CA ARG A 12 -1.67 -3.18 21.67
C ARG A 12 -2.28 -1.99 22.42
N TYR A 13 -2.00 -0.76 21.97
CA TYR A 13 -2.59 0.44 22.57
C TYR A 13 -4.10 0.51 22.32
N LYS A 14 -4.55 0.20 21.10
CA LYS A 14 -5.98 0.21 20.74
C LYS A 14 -6.76 -0.83 21.55
N ILE A 15 -6.22 -2.04 21.69
CA ILE A 15 -6.81 -3.09 22.53
C ILE A 15 -6.86 -2.64 23.98
N LYS A 16 -5.76 -2.11 24.50
CA LYS A 16 -5.69 -1.59 25.89
C LYS A 16 -6.64 -0.41 26.14
N SER A 17 -6.80 0.46 25.16
CA SER A 17 -7.74 1.59 25.18
C SER A 17 -9.19 1.13 25.16
N ILE A 18 -9.53 0.10 24.39
CA ILE A 18 -10.87 -0.50 24.36
C ILE A 18 -11.17 -1.17 25.72
N PHE A 19 -10.23 -1.94 26.25
CA PHE A 19 -10.36 -2.56 27.56
C PHE A 19 -10.50 -1.53 28.69
N LYS A 20 -9.71 -0.45 28.64
CA LYS A 20 -9.75 0.64 29.62
C LYS A 20 -11.05 1.45 29.54
N LYS A 21 -11.59 1.62 28.32
CA LYS A 21 -12.89 2.30 28.09
C LYS A 21 -14.08 1.47 28.60
N LEU A 22 -13.96 0.12 28.54
CA LEU A 22 -14.99 -0.81 29.05
C LEU A 22 -14.98 -0.91 30.57
N TYR A 23 -13.78 -0.80 31.21
CA TYR A 23 -13.62 -1.09 32.64
C TYR A 23 -13.52 0.15 33.55
N LEU A 24 -13.09 1.31 33.08
CA LEU A 24 -12.69 2.47 33.90
C LEU A 24 -13.28 3.80 33.42
N LYS A 25 -14.38 3.91 32.76
CA LYS A 25 -15.12 5.18 32.47
C LYS A 25 -14.32 6.52 32.55
N ARG A 26 -12.98 6.45 32.38
CA ARG A 26 -12.05 7.58 32.53
C ARG A 26 -11.47 7.91 31.15
N THR A 27 -11.88 9.04 30.60
CA THR A 27 -11.37 9.60 29.33
C THR A 27 -10.01 10.24 29.56
N ASP A 28 -8.94 9.47 29.48
CA ASP A 28 -7.59 10.03 29.39
C ASP A 28 -7.38 10.58 27.98
N THR A 29 -7.40 11.89 27.86
CA THR A 29 -7.19 12.68 26.65
C THR A 29 -5.70 12.75 26.24
N TYR A 30 -4.87 11.80 26.62
CA TYR A 30 -3.50 11.74 26.13
C TYR A 30 -3.47 11.02 24.79
N LYS A 31 -3.62 11.79 23.72
CA LYS A 31 -3.44 11.35 22.34
C LYS A 31 -1.95 11.23 22.05
N THR A 32 -1.33 10.17 22.54
CA THR A 32 0.04 9.85 22.17
C THR A 32 0.06 9.53 20.67
N TRP A 33 0.86 10.29 19.94
CA TRP A 33 1.10 10.06 18.51
C TRP A 33 1.98 8.80 18.34
N ILE A 34 1.37 7.63 18.49
CA ILE A 34 2.07 6.33 18.45
C ILE A 34 2.46 5.95 17.04
N ILE A 35 1.74 6.45 16.02
CA ILE A 35 2.04 6.17 14.62
C ILE A 35 2.75 7.35 13.98
N ASN A 36 3.97 7.12 13.51
CA ASN A 36 4.69 8.08 12.69
C ASN A 36 3.95 8.32 11.38
N LEU A 37 3.98 9.58 10.88
CA LEU A 37 3.35 9.96 9.62
C LEU A 37 3.78 9.03 8.47
N ASN A 38 5.07 8.70 8.41
CA ASN A 38 5.61 7.79 7.40
C ASN A 38 4.96 6.41 7.46
N THR A 39 4.81 5.82 8.65
CA THR A 39 4.14 4.53 8.83
C THR A 39 2.69 4.57 8.33
N LYS A 40 1.98 5.67 8.60
CA LYS A 40 0.60 5.86 8.18
C LYS A 40 0.49 5.95 6.65
N ILE A 41 1.37 6.72 6.01
CA ILE A 41 1.44 6.86 4.55
C ILE A 41 1.72 5.49 3.92
N VAL A 42 2.77 4.80 4.36
CA VAL A 42 3.19 3.51 3.81
C VAL A 42 2.07 2.47 3.96
N LEU A 43 1.45 2.38 5.13
CA LEU A 43 0.39 1.39 5.39
C LEU A 43 -0.84 1.65 4.53
N THR A 44 -1.29 2.91 4.46
CA THR A 44 -2.44 3.29 3.63
C THR A 44 -2.17 3.01 2.16
N THR A 45 -1.00 3.39 1.65
CA THR A 45 -0.63 3.18 0.25
C THR A 45 -0.51 1.69 -0.08
N THR A 46 0.11 0.90 0.81
CA THR A 46 0.26 -0.54 0.61
C THR A 46 -1.10 -1.23 0.56
N VAL A 47 -1.99 -0.93 1.50
CA VAL A 47 -3.35 -1.50 1.51
C VAL A 47 -4.13 -1.08 0.28
N SER A 48 -4.08 0.21 -0.09
CA SER A 48 -4.74 0.72 -1.31
C SER A 48 -4.28 -0.02 -2.56
N LEU A 49 -2.96 -0.16 -2.74
CA LEU A 49 -2.41 -0.84 -3.90
C LEU A 49 -2.73 -2.34 -3.91
N LEU A 50 -2.78 -3.00 -2.74
CA LEU A 50 -3.19 -4.40 -2.64
C LEU A 50 -4.66 -4.58 -3.04
N VAL A 51 -5.54 -3.74 -2.51
CA VAL A 51 -6.97 -3.83 -2.82
C VAL A 51 -7.23 -3.54 -4.30
N LEU A 52 -6.63 -2.48 -4.83
CA LEU A 52 -6.77 -2.13 -6.25
C LEU A 52 -6.18 -3.23 -7.15
N GLY A 53 -4.97 -3.71 -6.86
CA GLY A 53 -4.33 -4.78 -7.62
C GLY A 53 -5.16 -6.07 -7.60
N THR A 54 -5.68 -6.47 -6.44
CA THR A 54 -6.56 -7.65 -6.31
C THR A 54 -7.84 -7.48 -7.13
N MET A 55 -8.46 -6.31 -7.05
CA MET A 55 -9.70 -5.99 -7.78
C MET A 55 -9.46 -6.05 -9.30
N PHE A 56 -8.40 -5.41 -9.79
CA PHE A 56 -8.07 -5.43 -11.21
C PHE A 56 -7.72 -6.83 -11.70
N PHE A 57 -6.89 -7.58 -10.95
CA PHE A 57 -6.55 -8.95 -11.29
C PHE A 57 -7.80 -9.83 -11.35
N PHE A 58 -8.69 -9.72 -10.35
CA PHE A 58 -9.94 -10.47 -10.30
C PHE A 58 -10.85 -10.15 -11.48
N LEU A 59 -11.01 -8.87 -11.85
CA LEU A 59 -11.89 -8.47 -12.95
C LEU A 59 -11.33 -8.88 -14.33
N LEU A 60 -10.03 -8.73 -14.54
CA LEU A 60 -9.41 -9.00 -15.84
C LEU A 60 -9.25 -10.51 -16.11
N GLU A 61 -8.88 -11.27 -15.07
CA GLU A 61 -8.57 -12.71 -15.21
C GLU A 61 -9.74 -13.63 -14.85
N TYR A 62 -10.92 -13.08 -14.54
CA TYR A 62 -12.06 -13.86 -14.05
C TYR A 62 -12.44 -15.04 -14.94
N ASN A 63 -12.42 -14.85 -16.26
CA ASN A 63 -12.78 -15.84 -17.28
C ASN A 63 -11.56 -16.50 -17.95
N ASN A 64 -10.34 -16.11 -17.58
CA ASN A 64 -9.09 -16.61 -18.11
C ASN A 64 -8.39 -17.50 -17.05
N THR A 65 -7.27 -17.07 -16.52
CA THR A 65 -6.47 -17.88 -15.59
C THR A 65 -7.20 -18.26 -14.30
N LEU A 66 -8.16 -17.43 -13.84
CA LEU A 66 -8.99 -17.74 -12.68
C LEU A 66 -10.13 -18.75 -12.98
N ALA A 67 -10.38 -19.09 -14.23
CA ALA A 67 -11.40 -20.07 -14.60
C ALA A 67 -11.06 -21.48 -14.10
N GLU A 68 -9.78 -21.81 -13.92
CA GLU A 68 -9.32 -23.07 -13.34
C GLU A 68 -9.81 -23.29 -11.89
N HIS A 69 -10.02 -22.20 -11.15
CA HIS A 69 -10.52 -22.28 -9.77
C HIS A 69 -12.05 -22.37 -9.73
N LYS A 70 -12.56 -23.52 -9.30
CA LYS A 70 -14.02 -23.78 -9.19
C LYS A 70 -14.68 -22.97 -8.07
N THR A 71 -13.92 -22.58 -7.03
CA THR A 71 -14.46 -21.87 -5.86
C THR A 71 -14.20 -20.38 -5.95
N LEU A 72 -15.18 -19.56 -5.58
CA LEU A 72 -15.06 -18.10 -5.54
C LEU A 72 -13.96 -17.66 -4.56
N PHE A 73 -13.81 -18.38 -3.45
CA PHE A 73 -12.74 -18.15 -2.49
C PHE A 73 -11.36 -18.38 -3.11
N GLY A 74 -11.19 -19.45 -3.90
CA GLY A 74 -9.96 -19.73 -4.64
C GLY A 74 -9.62 -18.60 -5.62
N LYS A 75 -10.60 -18.10 -6.39
CA LYS A 75 -10.42 -16.98 -7.31
C LYS A 75 -9.95 -15.71 -6.58
N ILE A 76 -10.56 -15.38 -5.44
CA ILE A 76 -10.16 -14.20 -4.64
C ILE A 76 -8.75 -14.38 -4.06
N ALA A 77 -8.45 -15.55 -3.52
CA ALA A 77 -7.13 -15.84 -2.95
C ALA A 77 -6.03 -15.76 -4.01
N THR A 78 -6.24 -16.34 -5.19
CA THR A 78 -5.29 -16.26 -6.32
C THR A 78 -5.12 -14.83 -6.83
N SER A 79 -6.20 -14.05 -6.93
CA SER A 79 -6.15 -12.64 -7.33
C SER A 79 -5.38 -11.79 -6.32
N PHE A 80 -5.60 -12.03 -5.02
CA PHE A 80 -4.84 -11.37 -3.95
C PHE A 80 -3.36 -11.71 -4.06
N PHE A 81 -3.04 -12.98 -4.25
CA PHE A 81 -1.67 -13.44 -4.42
C PHE A 81 -1.02 -12.83 -5.67
N GLY A 82 -1.74 -12.78 -6.80
CA GLY A 82 -1.32 -12.11 -8.02
C GLY A 82 -1.03 -10.62 -7.85
N SER A 83 -1.71 -9.94 -6.91
CA SER A 83 -1.41 -8.54 -6.54
C SER A 83 -0.18 -8.40 -5.63
N VAL A 84 0.12 -9.41 -4.80
CA VAL A 84 1.27 -9.39 -3.86
C VAL A 84 2.57 -9.75 -4.56
N THR A 85 2.54 -10.76 -5.44
CA THR A 85 3.73 -11.34 -6.09
C THR A 85 4.61 -10.31 -6.82
N PRO A 86 4.08 -9.35 -7.61
CA PRO A 86 4.89 -8.37 -8.32
C PRO A 86 5.74 -7.48 -7.41
N ARG A 87 5.39 -7.40 -6.12
CA ARG A 87 6.12 -6.58 -5.13
C ARG A 87 7.28 -7.31 -4.49
N THR A 88 8.08 -7.98 -5.32
CA THR A 88 9.31 -8.70 -4.91
C THR A 88 9.07 -9.93 -4.04
N ALA A 89 7.86 -10.53 -4.07
CA ALA A 89 7.61 -11.83 -3.43
C ALA A 89 8.15 -13.00 -4.27
N GLY A 90 8.07 -12.90 -5.60
CA GLY A 90 8.72 -13.83 -6.53
C GLY A 90 8.05 -15.20 -6.67
N PHE A 91 6.88 -15.42 -6.09
CA PHE A 91 6.16 -16.68 -6.18
C PHE A 91 5.06 -16.61 -7.24
N ASN A 92 5.02 -17.57 -8.16
CA ASN A 92 3.97 -17.68 -9.17
C ASN A 92 2.98 -18.78 -8.81
N GLN A 93 1.70 -18.45 -8.84
CA GLN A 93 0.59 -19.42 -8.75
C GLN A 93 -0.17 -19.54 -10.07
N VAL A 94 0.08 -18.64 -11.01
CA VAL A 94 -0.62 -18.55 -12.30
C VAL A 94 0.42 -18.58 -13.40
N ASN A 95 0.11 -19.21 -14.51
CA ASN A 95 0.98 -19.21 -15.68
C ASN A 95 1.00 -17.80 -16.30
N ILE A 96 2.15 -17.11 -16.19
CA ILE A 96 2.32 -15.73 -16.69
C ILE A 96 2.11 -15.66 -18.21
N ALA A 97 2.43 -16.73 -18.94
CA ALA A 97 2.27 -16.77 -20.39
C ALA A 97 0.80 -16.78 -20.85
N GLU A 98 -0.10 -17.18 -19.99
CA GLU A 98 -1.54 -17.26 -20.26
C GLU A 98 -2.31 -16.02 -19.77
N MET A 99 -1.63 -15.08 -19.10
CA MET A 99 -2.25 -13.84 -18.63
C MET A 99 -2.63 -12.94 -19.81
N LEU A 100 -3.75 -12.25 -19.67
CA LEU A 100 -4.16 -11.20 -20.60
C LEU A 100 -3.15 -10.05 -20.61
N LEU A 101 -2.96 -9.45 -21.79
CA LEU A 101 -2.05 -8.31 -21.96
C LEU A 101 -2.31 -7.16 -20.95
N PRO A 102 -3.57 -6.75 -20.66
CA PRO A 102 -3.85 -5.73 -19.65
C PRO A 102 -3.39 -6.14 -18.24
N THR A 103 -3.53 -7.42 -17.90
CA THR A 103 -3.08 -7.94 -16.59
C THR A 103 -1.56 -7.91 -16.50
N THR A 104 -0.88 -8.28 -17.57
CA THR A 104 0.59 -8.23 -17.65
C THR A 104 1.09 -6.79 -17.49
N LEU A 105 0.48 -5.81 -18.18
CA LEU A 105 0.83 -4.39 -18.02
C LEU A 105 0.61 -3.91 -16.60
N MET A 106 -0.50 -4.33 -15.97
CA MET A 106 -0.78 -3.99 -14.57
C MET A 106 0.24 -4.60 -13.61
N THR A 107 0.68 -5.84 -13.84
CA THR A 107 1.72 -6.48 -13.03
C THR A 107 3.06 -5.77 -13.16
N VAL A 108 3.44 -5.32 -14.37
CA VAL A 108 4.65 -4.51 -14.61
C VAL A 108 4.57 -3.18 -13.85
N LEU A 109 3.42 -2.50 -13.86
CA LEU A 109 3.20 -1.28 -13.05
C LEU A 109 3.35 -1.55 -11.56
N LEU A 110 2.81 -2.68 -11.06
CA LEU A 110 2.97 -3.06 -9.65
C LEU A 110 4.40 -3.44 -9.30
N MET A 111 5.18 -4.00 -10.24
CA MET A 111 6.62 -4.26 -10.07
C MET A 111 7.41 -2.95 -9.94
N TRP A 112 7.06 -1.96 -10.72
CA TRP A 112 7.69 -0.64 -10.67
C TRP A 112 7.43 0.08 -9.34
N ILE A 113 6.21 -0.05 -8.77
CA ILE A 113 5.87 0.41 -7.42
C ILE A 113 6.31 -0.65 -6.43
N GLY A 114 7.56 -0.60 -6.03
CA GLY A 114 8.19 -1.62 -5.19
C GLY A 114 7.73 -1.63 -3.73
N ALA A 115 8.59 -2.18 -2.89
CA ALA A 115 8.29 -2.44 -1.48
C ALA A 115 8.37 -1.19 -0.58
N SER A 116 8.00 -1.36 0.70
CA SER A 116 8.02 -0.29 1.69
C SER A 116 9.44 0.18 2.02
N PRO A 117 9.63 1.43 2.49
CA PRO A 117 10.92 1.91 2.98
C PRO A 117 11.51 0.97 4.03
N ALA A 118 12.83 0.83 4.05
CA ALA A 118 13.57 -0.08 4.90
C ALA A 118 13.31 -1.58 4.64
N SER A 119 12.77 -1.94 3.47
CA SER A 119 12.75 -3.32 2.97
C SER A 119 13.85 -3.53 1.93
N THR A 120 14.24 -4.79 1.72
CA THR A 120 15.20 -5.21 0.69
C THR A 120 14.61 -5.24 -0.71
N GLY A 121 13.30 -5.01 -0.86
CA GLY A 121 12.63 -5.02 -2.15
C GLY A 121 13.07 -3.89 -3.07
N GLY A 122 13.16 -4.18 -4.37
CA GLY A 122 13.47 -3.22 -5.43
C GLY A 122 12.32 -2.25 -5.75
N GLY A 123 12.48 -1.48 -6.81
CA GLY A 123 11.49 -0.52 -7.31
C GLY A 123 11.38 0.76 -6.49
N ILE A 124 10.49 1.66 -6.92
CA ILE A 124 10.21 2.91 -6.21
C ILE A 124 9.53 2.59 -4.88
N LYS A 125 10.06 3.15 -3.79
CA LYS A 125 9.48 2.92 -2.46
C LYS A 125 8.04 3.43 -2.39
N THR A 126 7.16 2.68 -1.73
CA THR A 126 5.74 3.05 -1.58
C THR A 126 5.52 4.43 -0.97
N SER A 127 6.42 4.89 -0.08
CA SER A 127 6.37 6.25 0.46
C SER A 127 6.66 7.32 -0.60
N THR A 128 7.63 7.08 -1.48
CA THR A 128 7.99 8.01 -2.59
C THR A 128 6.83 8.13 -3.56
N PHE A 129 6.25 6.98 -3.95
CA PHE A 129 5.07 6.96 -4.80
C PHE A 129 3.88 7.70 -4.16
N ALA A 130 3.61 7.46 -2.86
CA ALA A 130 2.53 8.13 -2.14
C ALA A 130 2.71 9.64 -2.07
N LEU A 131 3.94 10.11 -1.82
CA LEU A 131 4.26 11.55 -1.78
C LEU A 131 4.05 12.20 -3.14
N ALA A 132 4.49 11.57 -4.21
CA ALA A 132 4.31 12.08 -5.56
C ALA A 132 2.83 12.10 -5.97
N ALA A 133 2.09 11.02 -5.71
CA ALA A 133 0.65 10.95 -5.99
C ALA A 133 -0.13 12.02 -5.20
N ALA A 134 0.18 12.19 -3.92
CA ALA A 134 -0.45 13.23 -3.09
C ALA A 134 -0.12 14.63 -3.59
N ASN A 135 1.11 14.86 -4.07
CA ASN A 135 1.51 16.15 -4.64
C ASN A 135 0.73 16.46 -5.92
N ILE A 136 0.60 15.49 -6.84
CA ILE A 136 -0.21 15.66 -8.06
C ILE A 136 -1.65 16.03 -7.71
N VAL A 137 -2.27 15.30 -6.78
CA VAL A 137 -3.64 15.57 -6.35
C VAL A 137 -3.79 16.97 -5.73
N ASN A 138 -2.83 17.38 -4.90
CA ASN A 138 -2.86 18.70 -4.27
C ASN A 138 -2.59 19.84 -5.26
N LEU A 139 -1.71 19.60 -6.25
CA LEU A 139 -1.44 20.54 -7.33
C LEU A 139 -2.71 20.80 -8.16
N ILE A 140 -3.42 19.74 -8.53
CA ILE A 140 -4.70 19.83 -9.26
C ILE A 140 -5.75 20.59 -8.43
N ARG A 141 -5.74 20.40 -7.11
CA ARG A 141 -6.69 21.07 -6.20
C ARG A 141 -6.29 22.48 -5.79
N GLY A 142 -5.14 22.99 -6.21
CA GLY A 142 -4.61 24.31 -5.83
C GLY A 142 -4.38 24.48 -4.33
N LYS A 143 -4.16 23.38 -3.58
CA LYS A 143 -3.98 23.41 -2.12
C LYS A 143 -2.53 23.11 -1.75
N ARG A 144 -2.07 23.69 -0.62
CA ARG A 144 -0.79 23.29 -0.01
C ARG A 144 -0.80 21.81 0.32
N THR A 145 0.35 21.16 0.17
CA THR A 145 0.45 19.70 0.35
C THR A 145 0.40 19.32 1.82
N ASN A 146 -0.80 19.10 2.31
CA ASN A 146 -1.08 18.59 3.64
C ASN A 146 -1.46 17.11 3.54
N ILE A 147 -0.65 16.23 4.11
CA ILE A 147 -0.95 14.79 4.21
C ILE A 147 -1.22 14.48 5.69
N PHE A 148 -2.41 13.97 5.98
CA PHE A 148 -2.86 13.66 7.34
C PHE A 148 -2.72 14.83 8.34
N GLY A 149 -2.96 16.07 7.88
CA GLY A 149 -2.90 17.27 8.72
C GLY A 149 -1.49 17.76 9.06
N ARG A 150 -0.47 17.27 8.34
CA ARG A 150 0.91 17.76 8.42
C ARG A 150 1.37 18.29 7.07
N GLU A 151 1.98 19.46 7.08
CA GLU A 151 2.62 20.05 5.91
C GLU A 151 3.92 19.30 5.60
N ILE A 152 4.09 18.88 4.36
CA ILE A 152 5.30 18.19 3.90
C ILE A 152 6.19 19.21 3.22
N SER A 153 7.50 19.13 3.50
CA SER A 153 8.45 20.05 2.90
C SER A 153 8.50 19.89 1.38
N GLN A 154 8.53 21.00 0.66
CA GLN A 154 8.68 21.04 -0.81
C GLN A 154 9.89 20.26 -1.29
N LEU A 155 10.98 20.29 -0.52
CA LEU A 155 12.22 19.57 -0.82
C LEU A 155 11.98 18.05 -0.89
N SER A 156 11.20 17.49 0.04
CA SER A 156 10.88 16.05 0.03
C SER A 156 10.02 15.66 -1.18
N MET A 157 9.12 16.54 -1.58
CA MET A 157 8.29 16.34 -2.75
C MET A 157 9.07 16.39 -4.06
N ASN A 158 9.94 17.38 -4.21
CA ASN A 158 10.79 17.52 -5.38
C ASN A 158 11.74 16.31 -5.53
N ARG A 159 12.28 15.81 -4.41
CA ARG A 159 13.08 14.57 -4.41
C ARG A 159 12.27 13.35 -4.83
N ALA A 160 11.03 13.22 -4.36
CA ALA A 160 10.16 12.12 -4.76
C ALA A 160 9.86 12.15 -6.27
N PHE A 161 9.59 13.33 -6.82
CA PHE A 161 9.43 13.52 -8.27
C PHE A 161 10.68 13.18 -9.06
N ALA A 162 11.85 13.68 -8.62
CA ALA A 162 13.12 13.39 -9.28
C ALA A 162 13.39 11.89 -9.34
N ILE A 163 13.15 11.15 -8.25
CA ILE A 163 13.31 9.69 -8.21
C ILE A 163 12.38 9.01 -9.22
N ILE A 164 11.14 9.43 -9.32
CA ILE A 164 10.18 8.87 -10.29
C ILE A 164 10.62 9.15 -11.73
N MET A 165 11.02 10.38 -12.02
CA MET A 165 11.48 10.76 -13.36
C MET A 165 12.76 10.03 -13.79
N LEU A 166 13.67 9.76 -12.84
CA LEU A 166 14.91 9.02 -13.13
C LEU A 166 14.71 7.51 -13.23
N SER A 167 13.57 6.99 -12.79
CA SER A 167 13.26 5.55 -12.82
C SER A 167 12.57 5.11 -14.13
N PHE A 168 12.18 6.05 -14.96
CA PHE A 168 11.71 5.85 -16.33
C PHE A 168 12.87 5.93 -17.34
#